data_f8871b54716bda4c7180f643a975d549
#
_entry.id   f8871b54716bda4c7180f643a975d549
#
_cell.length_a   1.000
_cell.length_b   1.000
_cell.length_c   1.000
_cell.angle_alpha   90.00
_cell.angle_beta   90.00
_cell.angle_gamma   90.00
#
_symmetry.space_group_name_H-M   'P 1'
#
loop_
_entity.id
_entity.type
_entity.pdbx_description
1 polymer ?
#
loop_
_entity_poly.entity_id
_entity_poly.type
_entity_poly.pdbx_seq_one_letter_code
_entity_poly.pdbx_strand_id
1 'polypeptide(L)'
;MNLLFKIIFVLLLALSNAASFSVNATTEGTSSFTLATNCPPSFELTEKGVCLLVNQYQFYDSVQNRGLGGTQTSLPKHRDGFTPAQIDLGRYLFFDPALSKDGSISCASCHQPDKGFSDDLDRSIGITGEKVGRSAPTLWNVAFQDKFFWDIRANSLEEQAQGPLFDPKEMGNTRKNLLKTLKDNSVYVAMFAQAFPDEKQLELEQVYTAISAFQASLISLNSRYDRYAHGYHEALSENEIAGLNVFRSFVARCAECHQPPLFTNNQIAVIGTPEPEGMEFDIGAEKTYSSLDNSEKLRGSFKVPTLRNITKSAPYMHSGRYDNLLDTVKFYNDGRGNAVPEDQDLLLHWHISEPDLTDAEMDLIVEFLGTLTDESLTPAIPSRVPSGLAPIDNNYQKSITSKNLELTNRSGE
;
A
#
# COMPACT_ATOMS: atom_id res chain seq x y z
N MET A 1 7.42 25.14 -99.88
CA MET A 1 7.31 26.52 -100.28
C MET A 1 6.34 27.23 -99.35
N ASN A 2 6.81 28.25 -98.68
CA ASN A 2 6.13 29.22 -97.75
C ASN A 2 5.65 28.63 -96.36
N LEU A 3 6.34 28.79 -95.39
CA LEU A 3 6.83 29.90 -94.57
C LEU A 3 5.78 30.98 -94.29
N LEU A 4 5.21 30.95 -93.12
CA LEU A 4 4.73 32.16 -92.42
C LEU A 4 4.75 32.02 -90.96
N PHE A 5 5.61 32.81 -90.35
CA PHE A 5 5.73 33.10 -88.91
C PHE A 5 4.42 33.67 -88.35
N LYS A 6 3.98 33.16 -87.24
CA LYS A 6 3.12 33.93 -86.34
C LYS A 6 3.64 33.86 -84.93
N ILE A 7 4.14 34.99 -84.45
CA ILE A 7 4.47 35.32 -83.10
C ILE A 7 3.20 35.31 -82.24
N ILE A 8 3.11 34.47 -81.27
CA ILE A 8 2.04 34.52 -80.28
C ILE A 8 2.69 34.91 -78.90
N PHE A 9 2.30 36.11 -78.46
CA PHE A 9 2.56 36.67 -77.17
C PHE A 9 1.93 35.77 -76.11
N VAL A 10 2.75 35.16 -75.25
CA VAL A 10 2.26 34.42 -74.09
C VAL A 10 2.18 35.38 -72.94
N LEU A 11 0.97 35.74 -72.53
CA LEU A 11 0.72 36.39 -71.22
C LEU A 11 0.90 35.36 -70.10
N LEU A 12 1.89 35.55 -69.30
CA LEU A 12 2.05 34.84 -68.06
C LEU A 12 1.06 35.40 -67.02
N LEU A 13 -0.07 34.72 -66.82
CA LEU A 13 -0.90 34.90 -65.63
C LEU A 13 -0.25 34.11 -64.46
N ALA A 14 0.34 34.80 -63.56
CA ALA A 14 0.78 34.26 -62.28
C ALA A 14 -0.46 33.97 -61.40
N LEU A 15 -0.94 32.73 -61.43
CA LEU A 15 -1.90 32.21 -60.44
C LEU A 15 -1.15 31.93 -59.13
N SER A 16 -1.28 32.86 -58.19
CA SER A 16 -0.86 32.63 -56.80
C SER A 16 -1.79 31.58 -56.16
N ASN A 17 -1.35 30.34 -56.19
CA ASN A 17 -1.94 29.30 -55.32
C ASN A 17 -1.59 29.62 -53.86
N ALA A 18 -2.47 30.33 -53.17
CA ALA A 18 -2.49 30.36 -51.72
C ALA A 18 -2.95 28.97 -51.24
N ALA A 19 -1.97 28.10 -50.97
CA ALA A 19 -2.22 26.88 -50.24
C ALA A 19 -2.65 27.29 -48.83
N SER A 20 -3.95 27.24 -48.59
CA SER A 20 -4.49 27.29 -47.23
C SER A 20 -3.99 26.05 -46.49
N PHE A 21 -2.95 26.18 -45.69
CA PHE A 21 -2.60 25.19 -44.67
C PHE A 21 -3.73 25.21 -43.64
N SER A 22 -4.72 24.35 -43.84
CA SER A 22 -5.58 23.94 -42.73
C SER A 22 -4.71 23.20 -41.75
N VAL A 23 -4.29 23.88 -40.67
CA VAL A 23 -3.82 23.23 -39.48
C VAL A 23 -5.02 22.45 -38.93
N ASN A 24 -5.11 21.18 -39.33
CA ASN A 24 -5.90 20.24 -38.59
C ASN A 24 -5.25 20.19 -37.18
N ALA A 25 -5.78 21.00 -36.28
CA ALA A 25 -5.64 20.70 -34.86
C ALA A 25 -6.24 19.29 -34.73
N THR A 26 -5.35 18.30 -34.71
CA THR A 26 -5.68 17.01 -34.13
C THR A 26 -6.09 17.35 -32.70
N THR A 27 -7.40 17.43 -32.47
CA THR A 27 -7.94 17.21 -31.13
C THR A 27 -7.39 15.86 -30.74
N GLU A 28 -6.33 15.84 -29.95
CA GLU A 28 -5.96 14.66 -29.19
C GLU A 28 -7.26 14.22 -28.54
N GLY A 29 -7.76 13.07 -29.00
CA GLY A 29 -8.99 12.52 -28.48
C GLY A 29 -8.84 12.45 -26.99
N THR A 30 -9.65 13.21 -26.27
CA THR A 30 -9.84 13.06 -24.84
C THR A 30 -10.36 11.65 -24.64
N SER A 31 -9.42 10.68 -24.56
CA SER A 31 -9.80 9.31 -24.24
C SER A 31 -10.47 9.38 -22.88
N SER A 32 -11.79 9.20 -22.87
CA SER A 32 -12.60 9.26 -21.68
C SER A 32 -12.05 8.25 -20.67
N PHE A 33 -11.93 8.65 -19.41
CA PHE A 33 -11.69 7.72 -18.33
C PHE A 33 -12.95 6.86 -18.17
N THR A 34 -12.81 5.55 -18.31
CA THR A 34 -13.91 4.59 -18.12
C THR A 34 -13.53 3.70 -16.97
N LEU A 35 -14.39 3.65 -15.94
CA LEU A 35 -14.18 2.80 -14.78
C LEU A 35 -14.45 1.33 -15.14
N ALA A 36 -13.79 0.43 -14.42
CA ALA A 36 -13.96 -1.01 -14.57
C ALA A 36 -15.41 -1.44 -14.33
N THR A 37 -15.86 -2.43 -15.08
CA THR A 37 -17.17 -3.07 -14.95
C THR A 37 -17.07 -4.50 -14.38
N ASN A 38 -15.84 -5.03 -14.31
CA ASN A 38 -15.55 -6.34 -13.75
C ASN A 38 -14.82 -6.19 -12.42
N CYS A 39 -15.05 -7.13 -11.51
CA CYS A 39 -14.31 -7.18 -10.26
C CYS A 39 -12.83 -7.49 -10.51
N PRO A 40 -11.92 -7.02 -9.62
CA PRO A 40 -10.52 -7.41 -9.67
C PRO A 40 -10.36 -8.91 -9.43
N PRO A 41 -9.19 -9.49 -9.75
CA PRO A 41 -8.89 -10.88 -9.40
C PRO A 41 -9.17 -11.17 -7.93
N SER A 42 -9.57 -12.40 -7.61
CA SER A 42 -10.00 -12.85 -6.27
C SER A 42 -11.39 -12.39 -5.84
N PHE A 43 -12.12 -11.66 -6.67
CA PHE A 43 -13.48 -11.23 -6.37
C PHE A 43 -14.45 -11.68 -7.47
N GLU A 44 -15.67 -12.01 -7.08
CA GLU A 44 -16.77 -12.29 -8.00
C GLU A 44 -17.82 -11.18 -7.95
N LEU A 45 -18.39 -10.89 -9.14
CA LEU A 45 -19.48 -9.93 -9.26
C LEU A 45 -20.80 -10.60 -8.90
N THR A 46 -21.48 -10.08 -7.90
CA THR A 46 -22.79 -10.57 -7.49
C THR A 46 -23.91 -10.02 -8.37
N GLU A 47 -25.11 -10.59 -8.29
CA GLU A 47 -26.32 -10.07 -8.94
C GLU A 47 -26.66 -8.63 -8.50
N LYS A 48 -26.19 -8.21 -7.34
CA LYS A 48 -26.36 -6.83 -6.83
C LYS A 48 -25.33 -5.84 -7.39
N GLY A 49 -24.43 -6.29 -8.27
CA GLY A 49 -23.41 -5.44 -8.88
C GLY A 49 -22.24 -5.09 -7.95
N VAL A 50 -22.04 -5.84 -6.88
CA VAL A 50 -20.90 -5.64 -5.95
C VAL A 50 -19.94 -6.83 -6.01
N CYS A 51 -18.67 -6.55 -5.74
CA CYS A 51 -17.59 -7.52 -5.67
C CYS A 51 -17.52 -8.13 -4.27
N LEU A 52 -17.60 -9.45 -4.19
CA LEU A 52 -17.34 -10.20 -2.97
C LEU A 52 -16.07 -11.03 -3.13
N LEU A 53 -15.28 -11.09 -2.08
CA LEU A 53 -14.08 -11.93 -2.05
C LEU A 53 -14.49 -13.41 -2.23
N VAL A 54 -13.96 -14.05 -3.26
CA VAL A 54 -14.14 -15.50 -3.41
C VAL A 54 -13.29 -16.22 -2.37
N ASN A 55 -13.73 -17.39 -1.96
CA ASN A 55 -12.89 -18.24 -1.13
C ASN A 55 -11.61 -18.60 -1.91
N GLN A 56 -10.49 -17.99 -1.54
CA GLN A 56 -9.20 -18.20 -2.22
C GLN A 56 -8.83 -19.68 -2.30
N TYR A 57 -9.28 -20.46 -1.35
CA TYR A 57 -8.98 -21.88 -1.24
C TYR A 57 -9.82 -22.77 -2.15
N GLN A 58 -10.82 -22.22 -2.83
CA GLN A 58 -11.54 -22.95 -3.91
C GLN A 58 -10.66 -23.23 -5.11
N PHE A 59 -9.57 -22.45 -5.30
CA PHE A 59 -8.63 -22.67 -6.40
C PHE A 59 -7.67 -23.83 -6.17
N TYR A 60 -7.61 -24.34 -4.93
CA TYR A 60 -6.75 -25.47 -4.62
C TYR A 60 -7.59 -26.77 -4.74
N ASP A 61 -7.20 -27.60 -5.72
CA ASP A 61 -7.76 -28.95 -5.89
C ASP A 61 -7.19 -29.87 -4.79
N SER A 62 -7.47 -29.54 -3.56
CA SER A 62 -7.01 -30.25 -2.39
C SER A 62 -8.19 -30.77 -1.58
N VAL A 63 -8.16 -32.06 -1.24
CA VAL A 63 -9.09 -32.64 -0.28
C VAL A 63 -8.95 -32.02 1.13
N GLN A 64 -7.93 -31.23 1.33
CA GLN A 64 -7.58 -30.60 2.60
C GLN A 64 -7.76 -29.07 2.60
N ASN A 65 -8.74 -28.55 1.86
CA ASN A 65 -9.10 -27.11 1.94
C ASN A 65 -9.50 -26.64 3.36
N ARG A 66 -9.26 -27.46 4.37
CA ARG A 66 -9.35 -27.14 5.81
C ARG A 66 -7.98 -26.91 6.46
N GLY A 67 -6.89 -26.95 5.69
CA GLY A 67 -5.50 -26.81 6.17
C GLY A 67 -4.88 -28.11 6.64
N LEU A 68 -3.57 -28.09 6.78
CA LEU A 68 -2.75 -29.21 7.24
C LEU A 68 -2.51 -29.13 8.74
N GLY A 69 -2.78 -30.20 9.47
CA GLY A 69 -2.23 -30.50 10.79
C GLY A 69 -2.13 -29.31 11.75
N GLY A 70 -3.22 -28.63 12.08
CA GLY A 70 -3.23 -27.47 12.98
C GLY A 70 -2.91 -26.11 12.33
N THR A 71 -2.64 -26.10 11.01
CA THR A 71 -2.50 -24.85 10.28
C THR A 71 -3.88 -24.26 9.99
N GLN A 72 -4.14 -23.05 10.49
CA GLN A 72 -5.39 -22.36 10.21
C GLN A 72 -5.40 -21.84 8.78
N THR A 73 -6.49 -22.05 8.07
CA THR A 73 -6.74 -21.51 6.72
C THR A 73 -8.02 -20.70 6.63
N SER A 74 -8.85 -20.70 7.70
CA SER A 74 -10.05 -19.88 7.74
C SER A 74 -9.71 -18.41 7.88
N LEU A 75 -10.21 -17.60 6.96
CA LEU A 75 -10.03 -16.14 6.97
C LEU A 75 -11.02 -15.47 7.93
N PRO A 76 -10.62 -14.39 8.59
CA PRO A 76 -11.56 -13.51 9.29
C PRO A 76 -12.48 -12.80 8.30
N LYS A 77 -13.45 -12.02 8.83
CA LYS A 77 -14.34 -11.24 7.99
C LYS A 77 -13.53 -10.23 7.15
N HIS A 78 -13.80 -10.22 5.86
CA HIS A 78 -13.25 -9.25 4.92
C HIS A 78 -14.21 -8.07 4.71
N ARG A 79 -13.67 -6.85 4.56
CA ARG A 79 -14.48 -5.71 4.14
C ARG A 79 -14.56 -5.69 2.61
N ASP A 80 -15.70 -6.10 2.09
CA ASP A 80 -15.99 -6.18 0.66
C ASP A 80 -17.37 -5.54 0.34
N GLY A 81 -17.96 -5.87 -0.78
CA GLY A 81 -19.25 -5.36 -1.19
C GLY A 81 -19.20 -4.02 -1.92
N PHE A 82 -18.03 -3.63 -2.42
CA PHE A 82 -17.85 -2.48 -3.30
C PHE A 82 -18.15 -2.83 -4.76
N THR A 83 -18.58 -1.85 -5.54
CA THR A 83 -18.75 -2.05 -6.99
C THR A 83 -17.39 -2.01 -7.70
N PRO A 84 -17.26 -2.65 -8.90
CA PRO A 84 -16.04 -2.55 -9.70
C PRO A 84 -15.63 -1.09 -9.97
N ALA A 85 -16.60 -0.22 -10.23
CA ALA A 85 -16.38 1.19 -10.48
C ALA A 85 -15.82 1.94 -9.26
N GLN A 86 -16.28 1.62 -8.04
CA GLN A 86 -15.74 2.18 -6.80
C GLN A 86 -14.29 1.76 -6.57
N ILE A 87 -13.98 0.49 -6.79
CA ILE A 87 -12.62 -0.06 -6.66
C ILE A 87 -11.67 0.63 -7.65
N ASP A 88 -12.08 0.76 -8.90
CA ASP A 88 -11.24 1.36 -9.95
C ASP A 88 -11.10 2.88 -9.78
N LEU A 89 -12.15 3.58 -9.36
CA LEU A 89 -12.05 4.99 -8.97
C LEU A 89 -11.03 5.17 -7.82
N GLY A 90 -11.10 4.31 -6.80
CA GLY A 90 -10.16 4.30 -5.70
C GLY A 90 -8.72 4.09 -6.16
N ARG A 91 -8.49 3.22 -7.15
CA ARG A 91 -7.18 3.03 -7.76
C ARG A 91 -6.67 4.32 -8.40
N TYR A 92 -7.48 5.04 -9.18
CA TYR A 92 -7.07 6.33 -9.73
C TYR A 92 -6.74 7.35 -8.65
N LEU A 93 -7.57 7.47 -7.61
CA LEU A 93 -7.34 8.38 -6.49
C LEU A 93 -6.06 8.05 -5.71
N PHE A 94 -5.74 6.76 -5.55
CA PHE A 94 -4.57 6.30 -4.83
C PHE A 94 -3.25 6.72 -5.50
N PHE A 95 -3.21 6.77 -6.83
CA PHE A 95 -2.04 7.14 -7.62
C PHE A 95 -2.01 8.60 -8.05
N ASP A 96 -3.06 9.38 -7.79
CA ASP A 96 -3.17 10.76 -8.24
C ASP A 96 -2.61 11.76 -7.22
N PRO A 97 -1.54 12.50 -7.54
CA PRO A 97 -0.97 13.50 -6.65
C PRO A 97 -1.92 14.67 -6.33
N ALA A 98 -2.96 14.89 -7.13
CA ALA A 98 -3.92 15.98 -6.91
C ALA A 98 -4.65 15.90 -5.56
N LEU A 99 -4.57 14.74 -4.86
CA LEU A 99 -5.13 14.59 -3.52
C LEU A 99 -4.27 15.27 -2.44
N SER A 100 -3.00 15.55 -2.70
CA SER A 100 -2.16 16.33 -1.78
C SER A 100 -2.38 17.84 -1.96
N LYS A 101 -1.95 18.62 -0.98
CA LYS A 101 -2.14 20.08 -0.94
C LYS A 101 -1.56 20.80 -2.16
N ASP A 102 -0.41 20.35 -2.65
CA ASP A 102 0.36 20.99 -3.74
C ASP A 102 0.49 20.12 -5.00
N GLY A 103 -0.12 18.94 -5.01
CA GLY A 103 -0.06 18.02 -6.14
C GLY A 103 1.29 17.28 -6.29
N SER A 104 2.09 17.18 -5.24
CA SER A 104 3.43 16.58 -5.30
C SER A 104 3.49 15.11 -4.89
N ILE A 105 2.58 14.64 -4.03
CA ILE A 105 2.57 13.27 -3.50
C ILE A 105 1.17 12.66 -3.54
N SER A 106 1.11 11.34 -3.56
CA SER A 106 -0.13 10.55 -3.48
C SER A 106 0.01 9.44 -2.44
N CYS A 107 -1.02 8.61 -2.25
CA CYS A 107 -0.91 7.42 -1.39
C CYS A 107 0.22 6.49 -1.87
N ALA A 108 0.40 6.36 -3.19
CA ALA A 108 1.46 5.55 -3.79
C ALA A 108 2.87 6.10 -3.55
N SER A 109 3.05 7.33 -3.04
CA SER A 109 4.36 7.85 -2.66
C SER A 109 4.96 7.09 -1.49
N CYS A 110 4.11 6.67 -0.54
CA CYS A 110 4.48 5.93 0.66
C CYS A 110 4.08 4.45 0.60
N HIS A 111 3.18 4.08 -0.31
CA HIS A 111 2.66 2.72 -0.46
C HIS A 111 2.86 2.23 -1.90
N GLN A 112 4.12 1.90 -2.24
CA GLN A 112 4.51 1.47 -3.59
C GLN A 112 4.20 0.00 -3.81
N PRO A 113 3.53 -0.39 -4.92
CA PRO A 113 3.14 -1.78 -5.15
C PRO A 113 4.30 -2.78 -5.20
N ASP A 114 5.44 -2.39 -5.78
CA ASP A 114 6.64 -3.23 -5.89
C ASP A 114 7.46 -3.32 -4.58
N LYS A 115 7.09 -2.53 -3.57
CA LYS A 115 7.68 -2.50 -2.23
C LYS A 115 6.76 -3.12 -1.17
N GLY A 116 5.90 -4.05 -1.57
CA GLY A 116 4.90 -4.62 -0.67
C GLY A 116 3.91 -3.60 -0.12
N PHE A 117 3.66 -2.51 -0.84
CA PHE A 117 2.89 -1.35 -0.38
C PHE A 117 3.49 -0.64 0.85
N SER A 118 4.82 -0.64 0.97
CA SER A 118 5.66 0.24 1.78
C SER A 118 6.49 1.12 0.83
N ASP A 119 7.65 1.69 1.25
CA ASP A 119 8.44 2.60 0.41
C ASP A 119 9.97 2.43 0.49
N ASP A 120 10.48 1.39 1.14
CA ASP A 120 11.91 1.15 1.41
C ASP A 120 12.58 2.24 2.27
N LEU A 121 11.81 3.06 2.99
CA LEU A 121 12.35 4.05 3.91
C LEU A 121 12.03 3.67 5.36
N ASP A 122 12.92 4.03 6.26
CA ASP A 122 12.63 3.92 7.71
C ASP A 122 11.33 4.68 8.05
N ARG A 123 11.17 5.84 7.44
CA ARG A 123 9.96 6.68 7.49
C ARG A 123 9.80 7.44 6.19
N SER A 124 8.60 7.45 5.68
CA SER A 124 8.25 8.11 4.42
C SER A 124 8.58 9.61 4.44
N ILE A 125 8.84 10.18 3.28
CA ILE A 125 9.00 11.62 3.11
C ILE A 125 7.66 12.24 2.75
N GLY A 126 7.17 13.13 3.62
CA GLY A 126 5.91 13.82 3.40
C GLY A 126 6.04 15.09 2.57
N ILE A 127 4.92 15.82 2.45
CA ILE A 127 4.81 17.02 1.60
C ILE A 127 5.76 18.16 1.98
N THR A 128 6.21 18.18 3.23
CA THR A 128 7.19 19.17 3.72
C THR A 128 8.63 18.84 3.33
N GLY A 129 8.88 17.65 2.75
CA GLY A 129 10.23 17.14 2.51
C GLY A 129 10.88 16.52 3.75
N GLU A 130 10.18 16.47 4.88
CA GLU A 130 10.63 15.85 6.13
C GLU A 130 10.08 14.44 6.28
N LYS A 131 10.77 13.62 7.10
CA LYS A 131 10.29 12.29 7.46
C LYS A 131 9.03 12.38 8.33
N VAL A 132 8.04 11.55 8.04
CA VAL A 132 6.84 11.39 8.88
C VAL A 132 7.17 10.63 10.17
N GLY A 133 6.20 10.50 11.06
CA GLY A 133 6.45 9.95 12.39
C GLY A 133 6.78 8.46 12.44
N ARG A 134 6.26 7.66 11.50
CA ARG A 134 6.38 6.20 11.50
C ARG A 134 6.57 5.64 10.09
N SER A 135 7.11 4.42 10.01
CA SER A 135 7.23 3.64 8.77
C SER A 135 5.85 3.36 8.13
N ALA A 136 5.78 3.38 6.80
CA ALA A 136 4.58 3.03 6.06
C ALA A 136 4.35 1.50 6.13
N PRO A 137 3.27 1.03 6.79
CA PRO A 137 2.97 -0.39 6.84
C PRO A 137 2.44 -0.89 5.49
N THR A 138 2.62 -2.18 5.22
CA THR A 138 1.99 -2.82 4.06
C THR A 138 0.47 -2.65 4.05
N LEU A 139 -0.11 -2.54 2.84
CA LEU A 139 -1.57 -2.54 2.64
C LEU A 139 -2.11 -3.90 2.20
N TRP A 140 -1.25 -4.90 2.00
CA TRP A 140 -1.71 -6.24 1.66
C TRP A 140 -2.64 -6.80 2.73
N ASN A 141 -3.79 -7.31 2.30
CA ASN A 141 -4.81 -7.92 3.17
C ASN A 141 -5.38 -6.97 4.24
N VAL A 142 -5.25 -5.65 4.05
CA VAL A 142 -5.65 -4.66 5.06
C VAL A 142 -7.15 -4.71 5.40
N ALA A 143 -7.99 -5.16 4.47
CA ALA A 143 -9.44 -5.24 4.67
C ALA A 143 -9.90 -6.40 5.59
N PHE A 144 -8.99 -7.25 6.04
CA PHE A 144 -9.27 -8.23 7.10
C PHE A 144 -9.06 -7.66 8.51
N GLN A 145 -8.62 -6.43 8.63
CA GLN A 145 -8.35 -5.74 9.90
C GLN A 145 -9.57 -4.91 10.31
N ASP A 146 -9.72 -4.69 11.62
CA ASP A 146 -10.72 -3.84 12.24
C ASP A 146 -10.14 -2.63 12.97
N LYS A 147 -8.81 -2.56 13.03
CA LYS A 147 -8.03 -1.48 13.62
C LYS A 147 -6.89 -1.08 12.69
N PHE A 148 -6.68 0.21 12.53
CA PHE A 148 -5.76 0.78 11.55
C PHE A 148 -4.76 1.72 12.20
N PHE A 149 -3.65 1.99 11.50
CA PHE A 149 -2.42 2.56 11.99
C PHE A 149 -1.67 1.65 12.97
N TRP A 150 -0.41 1.97 13.22
CA TRP A 150 0.41 1.26 14.20
C TRP A 150 -0.16 1.32 15.62
N ASP A 151 -0.74 2.46 16.00
CA ASP A 151 -1.30 2.77 17.31
C ASP A 151 -2.83 2.56 17.41
N ILE A 152 -3.42 1.90 16.41
CA ILE A 152 -4.84 1.51 16.34
C ILE A 152 -5.86 2.64 16.51
N ARG A 153 -5.47 3.89 16.16
CA ARG A 153 -6.31 5.08 16.34
C ARG A 153 -7.50 5.22 15.39
N ALA A 154 -7.62 4.35 14.38
CA ALA A 154 -8.75 4.34 13.44
C ALA A 154 -9.45 2.96 13.43
N ASN A 155 -10.78 2.96 13.23
CA ASN A 155 -11.65 1.79 13.31
C ASN A 155 -12.23 1.36 11.96
N SER A 156 -11.94 2.10 10.89
CA SER A 156 -12.31 1.76 9.52
C SER A 156 -11.27 2.28 8.53
N LEU A 157 -11.26 1.75 7.31
CA LEU A 157 -10.40 2.25 6.23
C LEU A 157 -10.77 3.68 5.86
N GLU A 158 -12.05 4.04 5.90
CA GLU A 158 -12.56 5.37 5.62
C GLU A 158 -12.10 6.40 6.68
N GLU A 159 -12.02 5.99 7.93
CA GLU A 159 -11.46 6.81 9.01
C GLU A 159 -9.95 6.94 8.85
N GLN A 160 -9.26 5.83 8.55
CA GLN A 160 -7.82 5.80 8.34
C GLN A 160 -7.39 6.72 7.20
N ALA A 161 -8.08 6.69 6.05
CA ALA A 161 -7.73 7.49 4.87
C ALA A 161 -7.72 9.02 5.16
N GLN A 162 -8.49 9.48 6.13
CA GLN A 162 -8.52 10.89 6.52
C GLN A 162 -7.23 11.35 7.21
N GLY A 163 -6.53 10.44 7.89
CA GLY A 163 -5.26 10.74 8.55
C GLY A 163 -4.25 11.32 7.55
N PRO A 164 -3.72 10.53 6.62
CA PRO A 164 -2.69 10.98 5.69
C PRO A 164 -3.16 12.11 4.76
N LEU A 165 -4.42 12.14 4.35
CA LEU A 165 -4.95 13.21 3.50
C LEU A 165 -4.83 14.59 4.16
N PHE A 166 -5.05 14.68 5.48
CA PHE A 166 -5.15 15.96 6.19
C PHE A 166 -4.03 16.22 7.19
N ASP A 167 -3.14 15.27 7.44
CA ASP A 167 -1.96 15.51 8.26
C ASP A 167 -1.02 16.48 7.53
N PRO A 168 -0.64 17.62 8.18
CA PRO A 168 0.21 18.63 7.57
C PRO A 168 1.61 18.14 7.21
N LYS A 169 2.08 17.04 7.82
CA LYS A 169 3.38 16.43 7.54
C LYS A 169 3.30 15.34 6.46
N GLU A 170 2.11 14.78 6.19
CA GLU A 170 1.90 13.76 5.17
C GLU A 170 1.42 14.42 3.86
N MET A 171 0.13 14.39 3.51
CA MET A 171 -0.39 14.99 2.27
C MET A 171 -0.83 16.46 2.43
N GLY A 172 -0.98 16.96 3.65
CA GLY A 172 -1.14 18.35 4.01
C GLY A 172 -2.40 19.06 3.47
N ASN A 173 -3.37 18.33 2.93
CA ASN A 173 -4.55 18.93 2.33
C ASN A 173 -5.54 19.41 3.39
N THR A 174 -6.61 20.05 2.96
CA THR A 174 -7.79 20.37 3.78
C THR A 174 -9.05 19.81 3.14
N ARG A 175 -10.05 19.46 3.95
CA ARG A 175 -11.33 18.96 3.44
C ARG A 175 -11.93 19.85 2.37
N LYS A 176 -11.90 21.17 2.59
CA LYS A 176 -12.43 22.17 1.64
C LYS A 176 -11.63 22.19 0.33
N ASN A 177 -10.30 22.16 0.40
CA ASN A 177 -9.45 22.22 -0.79
C ASN A 177 -9.55 20.92 -1.61
N LEU A 178 -9.49 19.76 -0.96
CA LEU A 178 -9.64 18.46 -1.63
C LEU A 178 -10.96 18.36 -2.38
N LEU A 179 -12.08 18.68 -1.71
CA LEU A 179 -13.40 18.64 -2.31
C LEU A 179 -13.51 19.61 -3.50
N LYS A 180 -12.94 20.82 -3.36
CA LYS A 180 -12.90 21.81 -4.45
C LYS A 180 -12.09 21.27 -5.63
N THR A 181 -10.89 20.75 -5.41
CA THR A 181 -10.02 20.20 -6.47
C THR A 181 -10.76 19.12 -7.28
N LEU A 182 -11.46 18.22 -6.61
CA LEU A 182 -12.21 17.15 -7.28
C LEU A 182 -13.47 17.67 -7.99
N LYS A 183 -14.22 18.62 -7.41
CA LYS A 183 -15.41 19.22 -8.04
C LYS A 183 -15.09 20.11 -9.24
N ASP A 184 -13.93 20.74 -9.26
CA ASP A 184 -13.48 21.59 -10.36
C ASP A 184 -12.97 20.74 -11.57
N ASN A 185 -12.71 19.45 -11.38
CA ASN A 185 -12.28 18.54 -12.41
C ASN A 185 -13.47 17.75 -12.98
N SER A 186 -13.89 18.09 -14.21
CA SER A 186 -15.05 17.45 -14.85
C SER A 186 -14.90 15.93 -15.07
N VAL A 187 -13.65 15.43 -15.20
CA VAL A 187 -13.37 14.00 -15.32
C VAL A 187 -13.68 13.30 -14.00
N TYR A 188 -13.20 13.83 -12.88
CA TYR A 188 -13.54 13.28 -11.57
C TYR A 188 -15.03 13.33 -11.30
N VAL A 189 -15.71 14.46 -11.60
CA VAL A 189 -17.16 14.57 -11.42
C VAL A 189 -17.91 13.46 -12.19
N ALA A 190 -17.50 13.18 -13.44
CA ALA A 190 -18.11 12.09 -14.22
C ALA A 190 -17.80 10.70 -13.66
N MET A 191 -16.57 10.45 -13.19
CA MET A 191 -16.18 9.16 -12.60
C MET A 191 -16.90 8.91 -11.27
N PHE A 192 -17.03 9.92 -10.42
CA PHE A 192 -17.79 9.81 -9.17
C PHE A 192 -19.28 9.55 -9.45
N ALA A 193 -19.90 10.23 -10.42
CA ALA A 193 -21.26 9.96 -10.82
C ALA A 193 -21.46 8.52 -11.34
N GLN A 194 -20.46 7.94 -12.02
CA GLN A 194 -20.49 6.54 -12.44
C GLN A 194 -20.34 5.57 -11.28
N ALA A 195 -19.43 5.85 -10.33
CA ALA A 195 -19.15 4.97 -9.19
C ALA A 195 -20.22 5.05 -8.07
N PHE A 196 -20.94 6.17 -7.99
CA PHE A 196 -21.96 6.45 -6.97
C PHE A 196 -23.23 7.01 -7.62
N PRO A 197 -23.96 6.22 -8.41
CA PRO A 197 -25.08 6.70 -9.23
C PRO A 197 -26.29 7.19 -8.39
N ASP A 198 -26.40 6.74 -7.15
CA ASP A 198 -27.48 7.13 -6.24
C ASP A 198 -27.23 8.49 -5.53
N GLU A 199 -26.00 8.99 -5.63
CA GLU A 199 -25.57 10.23 -4.99
C GLU A 199 -25.75 11.42 -5.94
N LYS A 200 -26.32 12.52 -5.39
CA LYS A 200 -26.63 13.70 -6.21
C LYS A 200 -25.42 14.57 -6.52
N GLN A 201 -24.42 14.53 -5.66
CA GLN A 201 -23.22 15.35 -5.78
C GLN A 201 -22.01 14.64 -5.15
N LEU A 202 -20.83 15.04 -5.57
CA LEU A 202 -19.58 14.55 -5.01
C LEU A 202 -19.36 15.12 -3.61
N GLU A 203 -19.16 14.23 -2.62
CA GLU A 203 -18.81 14.54 -1.24
C GLU A 203 -17.58 13.73 -0.79
N LEU A 204 -16.97 14.11 0.34
CA LEU A 204 -15.73 13.49 0.81
C LEU A 204 -15.90 12.03 1.22
N GLU A 205 -17.07 11.66 1.71
CA GLU A 205 -17.40 10.27 2.10
C GLU A 205 -17.24 9.31 0.93
N GLN A 206 -17.58 9.73 -0.28
CA GLN A 206 -17.37 8.94 -1.50
C GLN A 206 -15.87 8.80 -1.83
N VAL A 207 -15.08 9.85 -1.56
CA VAL A 207 -13.62 9.78 -1.75
C VAL A 207 -13.02 8.74 -0.81
N TYR A 208 -13.38 8.78 0.47
CA TYR A 208 -12.90 7.81 1.46
C TYR A 208 -13.36 6.39 1.12
N THR A 209 -14.61 6.22 0.72
CA THR A 209 -15.17 4.94 0.31
C THR A 209 -14.44 4.37 -0.92
N ALA A 210 -14.15 5.19 -1.93
CA ALA A 210 -13.44 4.73 -3.13
C ALA A 210 -11.98 4.32 -2.80
N ILE A 211 -11.25 5.11 -2.01
CA ILE A 211 -9.90 4.76 -1.57
C ILE A 211 -9.93 3.46 -0.77
N SER A 212 -10.90 3.30 0.15
CA SER A 212 -11.09 2.09 0.94
C SER A 212 -11.43 0.88 0.06
N ALA A 213 -12.23 1.07 -0.99
CA ALA A 213 -12.59 0.01 -1.93
C ALA A 213 -11.35 -0.53 -2.68
N PHE A 214 -10.46 0.35 -3.12
CA PHE A 214 -9.20 -0.06 -3.72
C PHE A 214 -8.30 -0.79 -2.73
N GLN A 215 -8.10 -0.25 -1.52
CA GLN A 215 -7.31 -0.90 -0.48
C GLN A 215 -7.89 -2.28 -0.11
N ALA A 216 -9.21 -2.42 -0.06
CA ALA A 216 -9.88 -3.68 0.22
C ALA A 216 -9.68 -4.73 -0.88
N SER A 217 -9.35 -4.32 -2.09
CA SER A 217 -9.06 -5.23 -3.20
C SER A 217 -7.63 -5.79 -3.21
N LEU A 218 -6.76 -5.33 -2.30
CA LEU A 218 -5.36 -5.76 -2.20
C LEU A 218 -5.25 -7.08 -1.45
N ILE A 219 -5.26 -8.19 -2.18
CA ILE A 219 -5.24 -9.56 -1.65
C ILE A 219 -3.92 -10.23 -1.97
N SER A 220 -3.28 -10.81 -0.95
CA SER A 220 -2.06 -11.61 -1.02
C SER A 220 -2.26 -12.90 -0.22
N LEU A 221 -2.79 -13.95 -0.87
CA LEU A 221 -3.18 -15.23 -0.26
C LEU A 221 -2.88 -16.42 -1.18
N ASN A 222 -1.93 -16.28 -2.12
CA ASN A 222 -1.51 -17.33 -3.06
C ASN A 222 0.01 -17.56 -3.03
N SER A 223 0.62 -17.41 -1.85
CA SER A 223 2.05 -17.64 -1.65
C SER A 223 2.41 -19.14 -1.68
N ARG A 224 3.72 -19.45 -1.65
CA ARG A 224 4.18 -20.85 -1.52
C ARG A 224 3.70 -21.48 -0.21
N TYR A 225 3.64 -20.70 0.88
CA TYR A 225 3.07 -21.15 2.14
C TYR A 225 1.59 -21.54 2.00
N ASP A 226 0.76 -20.75 1.27
CA ASP A 226 -0.65 -21.07 1.08
C ASP A 226 -0.82 -22.41 0.35
N ARG A 227 -0.06 -22.63 -0.70
CA ARG A 227 -0.06 -23.91 -1.42
C ARG A 227 0.33 -25.07 -0.52
N TYR A 228 1.38 -24.91 0.27
CA TYR A 228 1.79 -25.93 1.23
C TYR A 228 0.69 -26.21 2.26
N ALA A 229 0.07 -25.17 2.83
CA ALA A 229 -1.02 -25.29 3.78
C ALA A 229 -2.25 -25.99 3.20
N HIS A 230 -2.40 -26.00 1.87
CA HIS A 230 -3.48 -26.70 1.16
C HIS A 230 -3.08 -28.05 0.58
N GLY A 231 -1.92 -28.60 0.96
CA GLY A 231 -1.54 -29.98 0.67
C GLY A 231 -0.55 -30.14 -0.48
N TYR A 232 -0.05 -29.05 -1.07
CA TYR A 232 1.03 -29.10 -2.05
C TYR A 232 2.39 -29.14 -1.32
N HIS A 233 2.74 -30.32 -0.83
CA HIS A 233 3.91 -30.51 0.06
C HIS A 233 5.23 -30.06 -0.56
N GLU A 234 5.35 -30.13 -1.88
CA GLU A 234 6.51 -29.71 -2.66
C GLU A 234 6.62 -28.17 -2.81
N ALA A 235 5.63 -27.42 -2.36
CA ALA A 235 5.65 -25.95 -2.45
C ALA A 235 6.69 -25.31 -1.52
N LEU A 236 7.10 -26.00 -0.47
CA LEU A 236 8.17 -25.60 0.44
C LEU A 236 9.31 -26.59 0.42
N SER A 237 10.56 -26.10 0.57
CA SER A 237 11.74 -26.91 0.80
C SER A 237 11.78 -27.47 2.22
N GLU A 238 12.69 -28.42 2.47
CA GLU A 238 12.92 -28.97 3.81
C GLU A 238 13.35 -27.89 4.82
N ASN A 239 14.21 -26.95 4.41
CA ASN A 239 14.63 -25.83 5.26
C ASN A 239 13.46 -24.91 5.59
N GLU A 240 12.62 -24.56 4.62
CA GLU A 240 11.45 -23.69 4.82
C GLU A 240 10.41 -24.35 5.74
N ILE A 241 10.24 -25.67 5.65
CA ILE A 241 9.42 -26.45 6.59
C ILE A 241 10.05 -26.47 7.98
N ALA A 242 11.36 -26.63 8.08
CA ALA A 242 12.09 -26.56 9.36
C ALA A 242 11.91 -25.15 9.97
N GLY A 243 12.04 -24.07 9.19
CA GLY A 243 11.82 -22.70 9.61
C GLY A 243 10.37 -22.44 10.07
N LEU A 244 9.36 -22.97 9.37
CA LEU A 244 7.97 -22.94 9.83
C LEU A 244 7.82 -23.64 11.19
N ASN A 245 8.51 -24.78 11.39
CA ASN A 245 8.45 -25.51 12.65
C ASN A 245 9.11 -24.74 13.80
N VAL A 246 10.24 -24.06 13.56
CA VAL A 246 10.86 -23.16 14.55
C VAL A 246 9.93 -21.99 14.84
N PHE A 247 9.43 -21.31 13.82
CA PHE A 247 8.52 -20.15 13.95
C PHE A 247 7.28 -20.42 14.80
N ARG A 248 6.67 -21.61 14.68
CA ARG A 248 5.50 -22.04 15.44
C ARG A 248 5.83 -22.83 16.71
N SER A 249 7.11 -23.02 17.01
CA SER A 249 7.54 -23.77 18.19
C SER A 249 7.12 -23.08 19.49
N PHE A 250 7.02 -23.86 20.55
CA PHE A 250 6.76 -23.33 21.89
C PHE A 250 7.96 -22.53 22.46
N VAL A 251 9.13 -22.63 21.82
CA VAL A 251 10.34 -21.89 22.16
C VAL A 251 10.32 -20.51 21.51
N ALA A 252 10.23 -20.43 20.17
CA ALA A 252 10.25 -19.16 19.45
C ALA A 252 8.93 -18.38 19.57
N ARG A 253 7.77 -19.07 19.63
CA ARG A 253 6.44 -18.52 19.89
C ARG A 253 5.96 -17.42 18.92
N CYS A 254 6.61 -17.26 17.78
CA CYS A 254 6.26 -16.21 16.80
C CYS A 254 4.80 -16.33 16.33
N ALA A 255 4.32 -17.57 16.11
CA ALA A 255 2.95 -17.84 15.66
C ALA A 255 1.87 -17.52 16.70
N GLU A 256 2.21 -17.21 17.96
CA GLU A 256 1.22 -16.81 18.97
C GLU A 256 0.70 -15.38 18.71
N CYS A 257 1.53 -14.51 18.14
CA CYS A 257 1.15 -13.18 17.67
C CYS A 257 0.91 -13.15 16.16
N HIS A 258 1.80 -13.77 15.38
CA HIS A 258 1.73 -13.81 13.93
C HIS A 258 1.01 -15.08 13.44
N GLN A 259 -0.29 -15.13 13.71
CA GLN A 259 -1.14 -16.31 13.44
C GLN A 259 -1.49 -16.44 11.97
N PRO A 260 -1.35 -17.65 11.37
CA PRO A 260 -1.88 -17.90 10.04
C PRO A 260 -3.43 -17.76 10.02
N PRO A 261 -4.05 -17.52 8.85
CA PRO A 261 -3.43 -17.37 7.53
C PRO A 261 -2.86 -15.98 7.24
N LEU A 262 -3.21 -14.97 7.99
CA LEU A 262 -2.78 -13.57 7.78
C LEU A 262 -1.44 -13.24 8.45
N PHE A 263 -0.93 -14.12 9.30
CA PHE A 263 0.29 -13.91 10.09
C PHE A 263 0.22 -12.64 10.94
N THR A 264 -0.92 -12.44 11.57
CA THR A 264 -1.23 -11.43 12.58
C THR A 264 -2.43 -11.88 13.41
N ASN A 265 -2.51 -11.46 14.66
CA ASN A 265 -3.70 -11.57 15.49
C ASN A 265 -4.48 -10.25 15.58
N ASN A 266 -4.02 -9.19 14.87
CA ASN A 266 -4.58 -7.82 14.89
C ASN A 266 -4.66 -7.17 16.29
N GLN A 267 -3.98 -7.73 17.28
CA GLN A 267 -3.91 -7.14 18.63
C GLN A 267 -2.73 -6.19 18.75
N ILE A 268 -2.64 -5.49 19.87
CA ILE A 268 -1.48 -4.68 20.23
C ILE A 268 -0.59 -5.42 21.21
N ALA A 269 0.71 -5.15 21.12
CA ALA A 269 1.70 -5.71 22.02
C ALA A 269 2.79 -4.67 22.33
N VAL A 270 3.27 -4.68 23.57
CA VAL A 270 4.47 -3.95 23.98
C VAL A 270 5.63 -4.90 23.84
N ILE A 271 6.51 -4.67 22.87
CA ILE A 271 7.67 -5.53 22.60
C ILE A 271 9.01 -4.86 22.90
N GLY A 272 8.98 -3.56 23.24
CA GLY A 272 10.17 -2.81 23.61
C GLY A 272 11.11 -2.51 22.45
N THR A 273 10.58 -2.32 21.23
CA THR A 273 11.41 -1.95 20.07
C THR A 273 12.13 -0.64 20.33
N PRO A 274 13.50 -0.60 20.23
CA PRO A 274 14.24 0.64 20.40
C PRO A 274 14.02 1.57 19.20
N GLU A 275 13.96 2.86 19.49
CA GLU A 275 13.92 3.86 18.43
C GLU A 275 15.29 4.00 17.74
N PRO A 276 15.32 4.44 16.47
CA PRO A 276 16.54 4.89 15.83
C PRO A 276 17.22 6.02 16.62
N GLU A 277 18.54 6.12 16.51
CA GLU A 277 19.31 7.16 17.21
C GLU A 277 18.77 8.57 16.88
N GLY A 278 18.59 9.38 17.92
CA GLY A 278 18.08 10.76 17.82
C GLY A 278 16.55 10.87 17.73
N MET A 279 15.81 9.76 17.80
CA MET A 279 14.35 9.78 17.90
C MET A 279 13.89 9.75 19.33
N GLU A 280 12.82 10.50 19.62
CA GLU A 280 12.09 10.36 20.87
C GLU A 280 11.33 9.03 20.91
N PHE A 281 11.17 8.48 22.12
CA PHE A 281 10.43 7.24 22.32
C PHE A 281 8.95 7.40 21.90
N ASP A 282 8.48 6.52 21.01
CA ASP A 282 7.08 6.50 20.59
C ASP A 282 6.22 5.74 21.59
N ILE A 283 5.33 6.45 22.26
CA ILE A 283 4.44 5.87 23.28
C ILE A 283 3.32 4.99 22.70
N GLY A 284 3.24 4.85 21.39
CA GLY A 284 2.31 3.93 20.72
C GLY A 284 0.83 4.18 21.06
N ALA A 285 0.11 3.11 21.37
CA ALA A 285 -1.32 3.17 21.64
C ALA A 285 -1.68 3.83 22.99
N GLU A 286 -0.72 4.10 23.89
CA GLU A 286 -0.98 4.91 25.08
C GLU A 286 -1.60 6.25 24.71
N LYS A 287 -1.09 6.91 23.66
CA LYS A 287 -1.62 8.17 23.16
C LYS A 287 -3.07 8.06 22.72
N THR A 288 -3.41 6.99 22.00
CA THR A 288 -4.76 6.73 21.49
C THR A 288 -5.77 6.54 22.62
N TYR A 289 -5.36 5.88 23.68
CA TYR A 289 -6.21 5.54 24.82
C TYR A 289 -5.93 6.37 26.09
N SER A 290 -5.29 7.53 25.95
CA SER A 290 -4.89 8.41 27.07
C SER A 290 -6.02 8.83 28.01
N SER A 291 -7.28 8.72 27.56
CA SER A 291 -8.48 9.00 28.38
C SER A 291 -8.92 7.80 29.23
N LEU A 292 -8.34 6.61 29.03
CA LEU A 292 -8.69 5.42 29.79
C LEU A 292 -7.84 5.30 31.07
N ASP A 293 -8.42 4.78 32.13
CA ASP A 293 -7.69 4.40 33.33
C ASP A 293 -6.65 3.32 32.97
N ASN A 294 -5.44 3.47 33.48
CA ASN A 294 -4.28 2.60 33.22
C ASN A 294 -3.79 2.60 31.78
N SER A 295 -3.98 3.67 31.02
CA SER A 295 -3.45 3.81 29.65
C SER A 295 -1.93 3.70 29.59
N GLU A 296 -1.21 3.99 30.69
CA GLU A 296 0.23 3.82 30.84
C GLU A 296 0.71 2.38 30.60
N LYS A 297 -0.16 1.38 30.81
CA LYS A 297 0.13 -0.03 30.49
C LYS A 297 0.23 -0.31 28.98
N LEU A 298 -0.26 0.61 28.15
CA LEU A 298 -0.19 0.55 26.69
C LEU A 298 1.02 1.32 26.14
N ARG A 299 1.87 1.87 27.01
CA ARG A 299 3.06 2.60 26.60
C ARG A 299 3.97 1.74 25.74
N GLY A 300 4.34 2.25 24.54
CA GLY A 300 5.16 1.52 23.57
C GLY A 300 4.46 0.32 22.94
N SER A 301 3.12 0.25 23.00
CA SER A 301 2.38 -0.82 22.33
C SER A 301 2.00 -0.44 20.91
N PHE A 302 2.17 -1.40 19.99
CA PHE A 302 1.83 -1.28 18.57
C PHE A 302 1.04 -2.49 18.12
N LYS A 303 0.25 -2.29 17.05
CA LYS A 303 -0.48 -3.38 16.42
C LYS A 303 0.50 -4.40 15.85
N VAL A 304 0.23 -5.69 16.09
CA VAL A 304 0.95 -6.80 15.48
C VAL A 304 0.69 -6.76 13.96
N PRO A 305 1.69 -6.44 13.12
CA PRO A 305 1.50 -6.35 11.69
C PRO A 305 1.38 -7.74 11.05
N THR A 306 0.79 -7.80 9.87
CA THR A 306 0.88 -9.00 9.03
C THR A 306 2.33 -9.24 8.58
N LEU A 307 2.73 -10.50 8.44
CA LEU A 307 4.01 -10.88 7.83
C LEU A 307 3.85 -11.26 6.34
N ARG A 308 2.66 -11.09 5.77
CA ARG A 308 2.47 -11.29 4.33
C ARG A 308 3.31 -10.30 3.53
N ASN A 309 4.04 -10.81 2.55
CA ASN A 309 4.98 -10.04 1.73
C ASN A 309 6.09 -9.33 2.53
N ILE A 310 6.42 -9.81 3.72
CA ILE A 310 7.35 -9.15 4.64
C ILE A 310 8.73 -8.91 4.02
N THR A 311 9.19 -9.76 3.10
CA THR A 311 10.48 -9.59 2.39
C THR A 311 10.55 -8.38 1.49
N LYS A 312 9.39 -7.72 1.23
CA LYS A 312 9.26 -6.58 0.33
C LYS A 312 9.09 -5.24 1.06
N SER A 313 8.90 -5.26 2.38
CA SER A 313 8.51 -4.08 3.15
C SER A 313 9.56 -3.67 4.20
N ALA A 314 10.83 -3.93 3.94
CA ALA A 314 11.92 -3.36 4.74
C ALA A 314 11.93 -1.82 4.60
N PRO A 315 12.45 -1.06 5.61
CA PRO A 315 12.90 -1.49 6.95
C PRO A 315 11.74 -1.83 7.90
N TYR A 316 12.04 -2.58 8.94
CA TYR A 316 11.05 -3.19 9.83
C TYR A 316 10.81 -2.38 11.11
N MET A 317 9.72 -2.72 11.83
CA MET A 317 9.15 -2.05 12.99
C MET A 317 8.45 -0.73 12.63
N HIS A 318 7.76 -0.16 13.62
CA HIS A 318 7.01 1.09 13.46
C HIS A 318 7.89 2.31 13.12
N SER A 319 9.16 2.26 13.46
CA SER A 319 10.14 3.31 13.21
C SER A 319 11.17 2.98 12.12
N GLY A 320 11.00 1.83 11.43
CA GLY A 320 11.98 1.37 10.45
C GLY A 320 13.34 1.02 11.05
N ARG A 321 13.38 0.50 12.27
CA ARG A 321 14.59 0.29 13.06
C ARG A 321 15.57 -0.71 12.46
N TYR A 322 15.08 -1.74 11.78
CA TYR A 322 15.89 -2.85 11.26
C TYR A 322 15.80 -2.96 9.74
N ASP A 323 16.94 -2.96 9.07
CA ASP A 323 17.04 -2.98 7.60
C ASP A 323 16.80 -4.37 6.99
N ASN A 324 16.90 -5.44 7.80
CA ASN A 324 16.76 -6.81 7.31
C ASN A 324 16.05 -7.72 8.32
N LEU A 325 15.54 -8.86 7.81
CA LEU A 325 14.77 -9.80 8.61
C LEU A 325 15.62 -10.51 9.67
N LEU A 326 16.88 -10.80 9.38
CA LEU A 326 17.74 -11.50 10.34
C LEU A 326 17.96 -10.67 11.60
N ASP A 327 18.25 -9.38 11.45
CA ASP A 327 18.40 -8.47 12.59
C ASP A 327 17.09 -8.29 13.36
N THR A 328 15.96 -8.32 12.65
CA THR A 328 14.64 -8.32 13.28
C THR A 328 14.41 -9.59 14.11
N VAL A 329 14.79 -10.78 13.60
CA VAL A 329 14.68 -12.04 14.33
C VAL A 329 15.64 -12.07 15.54
N LYS A 330 16.86 -11.55 15.39
CA LYS A 330 17.82 -11.40 16.49
C LYS A 330 17.27 -10.53 17.62
N PHE A 331 16.61 -9.41 17.29
CA PHE A 331 15.94 -8.59 18.29
C PHE A 331 14.98 -9.40 19.16
N TYR A 332 14.16 -10.28 18.55
CA TYR A 332 13.26 -11.15 19.28
C TYR A 332 14.00 -12.23 20.06
N ASN A 333 15.12 -12.74 19.53
CA ASN A 333 15.95 -13.73 20.20
C ASN A 333 16.66 -13.17 21.44
N ASP A 334 17.13 -11.92 21.35
CA ASP A 334 17.76 -11.20 22.46
C ASP A 334 16.73 -10.87 23.57
N GLY A 335 15.49 -10.75 23.20
CA GLY A 335 14.33 -10.77 24.07
C GLY A 335 14.26 -9.64 25.09
N ARG A 336 13.76 -10.00 26.26
CA ARG A 336 13.38 -9.09 27.33
C ARG A 336 14.60 -8.36 27.91
N GLY A 337 14.60 -7.05 27.87
CA GLY A 337 15.62 -6.20 28.53
C GLY A 337 16.66 -5.58 27.57
N ASN A 338 16.82 -6.10 26.36
CA ASN A 338 17.80 -5.53 25.40
C ASN A 338 17.31 -4.27 24.67
N ALA A 339 16.02 -3.99 24.75
CA ALA A 339 15.40 -2.97 23.91
C ALA A 339 14.67 -1.89 24.71
N VAL A 340 14.45 -2.08 26.01
CA VAL A 340 13.76 -1.08 26.84
C VAL A 340 14.71 0.06 27.16
N PRO A 341 14.40 1.31 26.74
CA PRO A 341 15.18 2.47 27.12
C PRO A 341 15.26 2.61 28.65
N GLU A 342 16.42 3.00 29.19
CA GLU A 342 16.66 3.09 30.64
C GLU A 342 15.67 4.02 31.38
N ASP A 343 15.13 5.00 30.68
CA ASP A 343 14.19 5.99 31.20
C ASP A 343 12.71 5.62 30.98
N GLN A 344 12.41 4.44 30.41
CA GLN A 344 11.05 3.98 30.13
C GLN A 344 10.64 2.80 31.01
N ASP A 345 9.47 2.91 31.64
CA ASP A 345 8.81 1.80 32.32
C ASP A 345 7.79 1.17 31.37
N LEU A 346 8.14 0.00 30.80
CA LEU A 346 7.32 -0.72 29.83
C LEU A 346 6.81 -2.05 30.38
N LEU A 347 5.50 -2.25 30.26
CA LEU A 347 4.89 -3.53 30.55
C LEU A 347 5.02 -4.46 29.32
N LEU A 348 6.21 -5.06 29.16
CA LEU A 348 6.48 -5.96 28.03
C LEU A 348 5.50 -7.13 28.01
N HIS A 349 5.05 -7.46 26.80
CA HIS A 349 4.18 -8.60 26.58
C HIS A 349 4.88 -9.88 27.07
N TRP A 350 4.15 -10.75 27.76
CA TRP A 350 4.72 -11.93 28.41
C TRP A 350 5.31 -12.97 27.45
N HIS A 351 4.96 -12.95 26.16
CA HIS A 351 5.59 -13.78 25.12
C HIS A 351 7.00 -13.30 24.74
N ILE A 352 7.36 -12.07 25.07
CA ILE A 352 8.71 -11.58 24.83
C ILE A 352 9.62 -12.20 25.91
N SER A 353 10.37 -13.19 25.48
CA SER A 353 11.31 -13.98 26.28
C SER A 353 12.65 -14.04 25.56
N GLU A 354 13.58 -14.76 26.07
CA GLU A 354 14.89 -15.05 25.48
C GLU A 354 14.87 -16.51 25.00
N PRO A 355 14.44 -16.77 23.75
CA PRO A 355 14.27 -18.14 23.27
C PRO A 355 15.56 -18.90 23.04
N ASP A 356 16.72 -18.21 23.04
CA ASP A 356 18.05 -18.79 22.84
C ASP A 356 18.15 -19.64 21.56
N LEU A 357 17.63 -19.09 20.47
CA LEU A 357 17.73 -19.73 19.14
C LEU A 357 19.17 -19.66 18.63
N THR A 358 19.59 -20.72 18.00
CA THR A 358 20.88 -20.75 17.27
C THR A 358 20.81 -19.89 16.00
N ASP A 359 21.99 -19.46 15.49
CA ASP A 359 22.05 -18.72 14.22
C ASP A 359 21.37 -19.51 13.10
N ALA A 360 21.56 -20.83 13.02
CA ALA A 360 20.93 -21.68 12.01
C ALA A 360 19.39 -21.70 12.14
N GLU A 361 18.82 -21.68 13.32
CA GLU A 361 17.38 -21.62 13.52
C GLU A 361 16.81 -20.25 13.14
N MET A 362 17.55 -19.17 13.42
CA MET A 362 17.17 -17.83 12.97
C MET A 362 17.19 -17.70 11.44
N ASP A 363 18.21 -18.24 10.78
CA ASP A 363 18.28 -18.30 9.31
C ASP A 363 17.12 -19.10 8.72
N LEU A 364 16.76 -20.23 9.30
CA LEU A 364 15.60 -21.02 8.87
C LEU A 364 14.28 -20.24 9.01
N ILE A 365 14.11 -19.45 10.08
CA ILE A 365 12.94 -18.55 10.19
C ILE A 365 12.91 -17.55 9.03
N VAL A 366 14.04 -16.94 8.68
CA VAL A 366 14.14 -15.98 7.58
C VAL A 366 13.79 -16.64 6.25
N GLU A 367 14.30 -17.87 5.98
CA GLU A 367 13.92 -18.65 4.79
C GLU A 367 12.39 -18.89 4.75
N PHE A 368 11.81 -19.30 5.88
CA PHE A 368 10.36 -19.49 5.97
C PHE A 368 9.58 -18.19 5.68
N LEU A 369 9.98 -17.05 6.23
CA LEU A 369 9.32 -15.78 5.99
C LEU A 369 9.30 -15.40 4.50
N GLY A 370 10.30 -15.82 3.74
CA GLY A 370 10.34 -15.69 2.28
C GLY A 370 9.18 -16.39 1.56
N THR A 371 8.65 -17.46 2.14
CA THR A 371 7.53 -18.24 1.57
C THR A 371 6.18 -17.51 1.63
N LEU A 372 6.08 -16.44 2.43
CA LEU A 372 4.87 -15.64 2.62
C LEU A 372 4.69 -14.56 1.53
N THR A 373 5.61 -14.51 0.56
CA THR A 373 5.56 -13.54 -0.54
C THR A 373 4.63 -14.02 -1.65
N ASP A 374 3.70 -13.15 -2.02
CA ASP A 374 2.77 -13.33 -3.13
C ASP A 374 2.55 -11.99 -3.84
N GLU A 375 3.02 -11.89 -5.07
CA GLU A 375 2.89 -10.71 -5.93
C GLU A 375 2.01 -11.00 -7.17
N SER A 376 1.33 -12.15 -7.18
CA SER A 376 0.53 -12.61 -8.33
C SER A 376 -0.62 -11.66 -8.68
N LEU A 377 -1.09 -10.88 -7.72
CA LEU A 377 -2.24 -9.98 -7.85
C LEU A 377 -1.88 -8.50 -7.66
N THR A 378 -0.62 -8.11 -7.91
CA THR A 378 -0.21 -6.70 -7.84
C THR A 378 -1.03 -5.87 -8.84
N PRO A 379 -1.75 -4.83 -8.37
CA PRO A 379 -2.59 -4.02 -9.24
C PRO A 379 -1.75 -3.19 -10.20
N ALA A 380 -2.30 -2.95 -11.39
CA ALA A 380 -1.65 -2.10 -12.39
C ALA A 380 -1.67 -0.62 -11.95
N ILE A 381 -0.51 0.02 -12.03
CA ILE A 381 -0.39 1.47 -11.89
C ILE A 381 -1.06 2.12 -13.11
N PRO A 382 -1.95 3.11 -12.94
CA PRO A 382 -2.57 3.78 -14.08
C PRO A 382 -1.51 4.56 -14.88
N SER A 383 -1.55 4.46 -16.20
CA SER A 383 -0.62 5.20 -17.08
C SER A 383 -0.87 6.72 -17.08
N ARG A 384 -2.04 7.13 -16.62
CA ARG A 384 -2.47 8.53 -16.45
C ARG A 384 -3.55 8.61 -15.39
N VAL A 385 -3.67 9.78 -14.77
CA VAL A 385 -4.68 10.05 -13.75
C VAL A 385 -5.59 11.21 -14.17
N PRO A 386 -6.81 11.30 -13.63
CA PRO A 386 -7.81 12.30 -14.04
C PRO A 386 -7.38 13.75 -13.85
N SER A 387 -6.49 14.04 -12.93
CA SER A 387 -5.95 15.40 -12.73
C SER A 387 -5.10 15.90 -13.88
N GLY A 388 -4.58 14.99 -14.73
CA GLY A 388 -3.60 15.31 -15.77
C GLY A 388 -2.16 15.43 -15.25
N LEU A 389 -1.95 15.26 -13.94
CA LEU A 389 -0.61 15.14 -13.36
C LEU A 389 0.00 13.78 -13.72
N ALA A 390 1.32 13.64 -13.56
CA ALA A 390 1.94 12.32 -13.67
C ALA A 390 1.53 11.45 -12.48
N PRO A 391 1.04 10.21 -12.71
CA PRO A 391 0.77 9.30 -11.60
C PRO A 391 2.07 8.97 -10.86
N ILE A 392 1.98 8.78 -9.56
CA ILE A 392 3.12 8.31 -8.78
C ILE A 392 3.35 6.83 -9.12
N ASP A 393 4.54 6.52 -9.55
CA ASP A 393 4.95 5.16 -9.94
C ASP A 393 6.14 4.66 -9.09
N ASN A 394 6.59 3.45 -9.37
CA ASN A 394 7.70 2.81 -8.67
C ASN A 394 9.07 3.53 -8.82
N ASN A 395 9.18 4.56 -9.65
CA ASN A 395 10.40 5.36 -9.80
C ASN A 395 10.39 6.63 -8.95
N TYR A 396 9.29 6.89 -8.25
CA TYR A 396 9.10 8.12 -7.48
C TYR A 396 10.24 8.36 -6.46
N GLN A 397 10.62 7.36 -5.68
CA GLN A 397 11.69 7.48 -4.69
C GLN A 397 13.05 7.80 -5.31
N LYS A 398 13.39 7.20 -6.45
CA LYS A 398 14.64 7.49 -7.18
C LYS A 398 14.69 8.95 -7.59
N SER A 399 13.55 9.54 -7.94
CA SER A 399 13.46 10.95 -8.35
C SER A 399 13.64 11.92 -7.17
N ILE A 400 13.16 11.58 -5.98
CA ILE A 400 13.33 12.40 -4.77
C ILE A 400 14.79 12.34 -4.29
N THR A 401 15.37 11.14 -4.24
CA THR A 401 16.76 10.97 -3.79
C THR A 401 17.73 11.73 -4.69
N SER A 402 17.52 11.72 -6.01
CA SER A 402 18.35 12.49 -6.95
C SER A 402 18.17 14.00 -6.78
N LYS A 403 16.94 14.49 -6.56
CA LYS A 403 16.69 15.92 -6.29
C LYS A 403 17.34 16.41 -4.99
N ASN A 404 17.28 15.60 -3.94
CA ASN A 404 17.90 15.93 -2.66
C ASN A 404 19.43 15.96 -2.74
N LEU A 405 20.03 15.03 -3.50
CA LEU A 405 21.48 15.05 -3.79
C LEU A 405 21.91 16.29 -4.58
N GLU A 406 21.10 16.75 -5.54
CA GLU A 406 21.37 17.98 -6.30
C GLU A 406 21.27 19.24 -5.43
N LEU A 407 20.32 19.27 -4.48
CA LEU A 407 20.14 20.39 -3.56
C LEU A 407 21.26 20.48 -2.52
N THR A 408 21.71 19.35 -1.99
CA THR A 408 22.86 19.30 -1.06
C THR A 408 24.18 19.69 -1.73
N ASN A 409 24.37 19.33 -2.99
CA ASN A 409 25.55 19.73 -3.75
C ASN A 409 25.55 21.22 -4.14
N ARG A 410 24.39 21.87 -4.24
CA ARG A 410 24.25 23.31 -4.52
C ARG A 410 24.35 24.21 -3.27
N SER A 411 24.13 23.65 -2.09
CA SER A 411 24.24 24.35 -0.80
C SER A 411 25.63 24.22 -0.18
N GLY A 412 26.55 23.49 -0.81
CA GLY A 412 27.93 23.29 -0.40
C GLY A 412 28.95 24.13 -1.25
N GLU A 413 28.48 24.94 -2.19
CA GLU A 413 29.23 25.99 -2.90
C GLU A 413 28.81 27.37 -2.35
#